data_d705ad5d9ba12ccddefc3379309bf4ac
#
_entry.id   d705ad5d9ba12ccddefc3379309bf4ac
#
_cell.length_a   1.000
_cell.length_b   1.000
_cell.length_c   1.000
_cell.angle_alpha   90.00
_cell.angle_beta   90.00
_cell.angle_gamma   90.00
#
_symmetry.space_group_name_H-M   'P 1'
#
loop_
_entity.id
_entity.type
_entity.pdbx_description
1 polymer ?
#
loop_
_entity_poly.entity_id
_entity_poly.type
_entity_poly.pdbx_seq_one_letter_code
_entity_poly.pdbx_strand_id
1 'polypeptide(L)'
;MNYKALLVVDDHPVYRDAIGDKLKQEFGPQDIEVVVVASAHEGLECVEHSEKRWVVLLDILMPGLSGLAGIKAFKGKSAVDHVVFLSGLEPHLWEPRCVAAGASLYLSKNSTSTDMCKRLSQLMDGMSAEQTPMVIPEFRLTVRQKQVLALMAQGHPNKIVAEELEISEQTVKIHVNQIFKELRVFNRTQAVLKAQRHQLL
;
A
#
# COMPACT_ATOMS: atom_id res chain seq x y z
N MET A 1 24.60 19.96 -10.55
CA MET A 1 24.21 18.83 -9.64
C MET A 1 22.75 19.05 -9.32
N ASN A 2 21.86 18.15 -9.76
CA ASN A 2 20.44 18.25 -9.38
C ASN A 2 20.32 17.71 -7.94
N TYR A 3 20.24 18.61 -6.99
CA TYR A 3 19.96 18.21 -5.61
C TYR A 3 18.59 17.56 -5.58
N LYS A 4 18.57 16.28 -5.25
CA LYS A 4 17.33 15.55 -4.96
C LYS A 4 16.98 15.78 -3.49
N ALA A 5 15.72 16.01 -3.22
CA ALA A 5 15.20 16.13 -1.87
C ALA A 5 13.99 15.20 -1.71
N LEU A 6 13.80 14.69 -0.51
CA LEU A 6 12.67 13.85 -0.11
C LEU A 6 11.73 14.68 0.75
N LEU A 7 10.45 14.70 0.40
CA LEU A 7 9.39 15.31 1.19
C LEU A 7 8.44 14.21 1.67
N VAL A 8 8.28 14.08 2.97
CA VAL A 8 7.29 13.15 3.58
C VAL A 8 6.09 13.97 4.04
N VAL A 9 4.93 13.65 3.53
CA VAL A 9 3.66 14.28 3.86
C VAL A 9 2.75 13.26 4.51
N ASP A 10 2.59 13.32 5.84
CA ASP A 10 1.84 12.34 6.63
C ASP A 10 1.30 13.00 7.92
N ASP A 11 0.02 12.88 8.19
CA ASP A 11 -0.61 13.47 9.38
C ASP A 11 -0.46 12.63 10.65
N HIS A 12 0.08 11.39 10.53
CA HIS A 12 0.34 10.52 11.67
C HIS A 12 1.70 10.81 12.31
N PRO A 13 1.79 11.50 13.46
CA PRO A 13 3.07 12.01 13.99
C PRO A 13 4.11 10.91 14.19
N VAL A 14 3.74 9.81 14.83
CA VAL A 14 4.65 8.70 15.14
C VAL A 14 5.24 8.06 13.88
N TYR A 15 4.41 7.83 12.87
CA TYR A 15 4.88 7.27 11.61
C TYR A 15 5.76 8.26 10.84
N ARG A 16 5.32 9.52 10.75
CA ARG A 16 6.06 10.60 10.09
C ARG A 16 7.46 10.78 10.66
N ASP A 17 7.57 10.83 11.99
CA ASP A 17 8.86 11.01 12.66
C ASP A 17 9.75 9.79 12.43
N ALA A 18 9.23 8.57 12.61
CA ALA A 18 9.98 7.33 12.42
C ALA A 18 10.49 7.15 10.98
N ILE A 19 9.65 7.42 9.97
CA ILE A 19 10.07 7.33 8.57
C ILE A 19 11.02 8.46 8.18
N GLY A 20 10.80 9.67 8.68
CA GLY A 20 11.67 10.80 8.49
C GLY A 20 13.09 10.54 8.97
N ASP A 21 13.23 10.04 10.19
CA ASP A 21 14.53 9.68 10.77
C ASP A 21 15.22 8.56 9.98
N LYS A 22 14.47 7.55 9.58
CA LYS A 22 15.00 6.45 8.76
C LYS A 22 15.50 6.94 7.39
N LEU A 23 14.74 7.80 6.73
CA LEU A 23 15.14 8.37 5.44
C LEU A 23 16.36 9.30 5.58
N LYS A 24 16.44 10.11 6.64
CA LYS A 24 17.62 10.93 6.94
C LYS A 24 18.86 10.08 7.16
N GLN A 25 18.73 8.96 7.88
CA GLN A 25 19.83 8.03 8.10
C GLN A 25 20.34 7.40 6.80
N GLU A 26 19.43 7.03 5.91
CA GLU A 26 19.75 6.32 4.66
C GLU A 26 20.25 7.26 3.55
N PHE A 27 19.59 8.39 3.36
CA PHE A 27 19.82 9.30 2.24
C PHE A 27 20.63 10.54 2.59
N GLY A 28 20.72 10.91 3.88
CA GLY A 28 21.54 12.02 4.34
C GLY A 28 23.02 11.93 3.93
N PRO A 29 23.67 10.75 4.05
CA PRO A 29 25.05 10.57 3.57
C PRO A 29 25.23 10.77 2.06
N GLN A 30 24.16 10.75 1.28
CA GLN A 30 24.13 10.98 -0.17
C GLN A 30 23.81 12.43 -0.53
N ASP A 31 23.85 13.35 0.43
CA ASP A 31 23.51 14.77 0.28
C ASP A 31 22.06 15.01 -0.19
N ILE A 32 21.16 14.12 0.24
CA ILE A 32 19.72 14.22 -0.03
C ILE A 32 19.03 14.77 1.21
N GLU A 33 18.43 15.95 1.08
CA GLU A 33 17.65 16.54 2.17
C GLU A 33 16.34 15.79 2.39
N VAL A 34 15.97 15.59 3.65
CA VAL A 34 14.68 14.99 4.03
C VAL A 34 13.88 15.98 4.86
N VAL A 35 12.75 16.39 4.32
CA VAL A 35 11.78 17.27 4.99
C VAL A 35 10.53 16.46 5.33
N VAL A 36 9.94 16.69 6.50
CA VAL A 36 8.71 16.05 6.93
C VAL A 36 7.67 17.10 7.30
N VAL A 37 6.45 16.92 6.84
CA VAL A 37 5.33 17.86 7.09
C VAL A 37 4.05 17.09 7.42
N ALA A 38 3.13 17.79 8.11
CA ALA A 38 1.89 17.17 8.59
C ALA A 38 0.72 17.29 7.61
N SER A 39 0.83 18.11 6.59
CA SER A 39 -0.25 18.38 5.63
C SER A 39 0.24 18.57 4.21
N ALA A 40 -0.64 18.28 3.25
CA ALA A 40 -0.36 18.52 1.84
C ALA A 40 -0.17 20.03 1.52
N HIS A 41 -0.78 20.91 2.28
CA HIS A 41 -0.62 22.35 2.14
C HIS A 41 0.80 22.80 2.45
N GLU A 42 1.32 22.44 3.63
CA GLU A 42 2.72 22.67 4.00
C GLU A 42 3.69 22.06 2.97
N GLY A 43 3.39 20.85 2.49
CA GLY A 43 4.20 20.19 1.47
C GLY A 43 4.24 20.94 0.14
N LEU A 44 3.12 21.47 -0.30
CA LEU A 44 3.06 22.30 -1.52
C LEU A 44 3.84 23.61 -1.36
N GLU A 45 3.77 24.27 -0.20
CA GLU A 45 4.57 25.45 0.10
C GLU A 45 6.08 25.15 0.03
N CYS A 46 6.52 24.00 0.60
CA CYS A 46 7.92 23.58 0.55
C CYS A 46 8.43 23.43 -0.88
N VAL A 47 7.64 22.86 -1.79
CA VAL A 47 8.08 22.63 -3.17
C VAL A 47 7.97 23.86 -4.05
N GLU A 48 7.06 24.80 -3.76
CA GLU A 48 6.89 26.05 -4.52
C GLU A 48 8.06 27.02 -4.36
N HIS A 49 8.67 27.08 -3.18
CA HIS A 49 9.72 28.03 -2.84
C HIS A 49 11.13 27.41 -2.92
N SER A 50 11.27 26.29 -3.61
CA SER A 50 12.52 25.53 -3.66
C SER A 50 13.04 25.37 -5.07
N GLU A 51 14.35 25.57 -5.25
CA GLU A 51 15.07 25.25 -6.48
C GLU A 51 15.44 23.76 -6.61
N LYS A 52 15.13 22.96 -5.58
CA LYS A 52 15.45 21.54 -5.52
C LYS A 52 14.47 20.71 -6.33
N ARG A 53 14.94 19.52 -6.72
CA ARG A 53 14.09 18.50 -7.34
C ARG A 53 13.60 17.54 -6.26
N TRP A 54 12.30 17.36 -6.19
CA TRP A 54 11.63 16.65 -5.09
C TRP A 54 11.09 15.30 -5.49
N VAL A 55 11.30 14.34 -4.60
CA VAL A 55 10.50 13.10 -4.53
C VAL A 55 9.56 13.22 -3.34
N VAL A 56 8.27 13.25 -3.59
CA VAL A 56 7.24 13.46 -2.57
C VAL A 56 6.62 12.11 -2.16
N LEU A 57 6.75 11.75 -0.89
CA LEU A 57 6.07 10.62 -0.29
C LEU A 57 4.78 11.13 0.35
N LEU A 58 3.63 10.76 -0.21
CA LEU A 58 2.32 11.30 0.16
C LEU A 58 1.43 10.22 0.76
N ASP A 59 0.96 10.43 2.00
CA ASP A 59 -0.08 9.57 2.57
C ASP A 59 -1.42 9.74 1.87
N ILE A 60 -2.09 8.63 1.67
CA ILE A 60 -3.45 8.55 1.09
C ILE A 60 -4.52 9.14 2.00
N LEU A 61 -4.41 8.85 3.30
CA LEU A 61 -5.49 9.08 4.26
C LEU A 61 -5.15 10.26 5.16
N MET A 62 -5.21 11.47 4.59
CA MET A 62 -5.03 12.70 5.35
C MET A 62 -6.25 13.61 5.23
N PRO A 63 -6.53 14.47 6.21
CA PRO A 63 -7.52 15.54 6.08
C PRO A 63 -7.17 16.52 4.97
N GLY A 64 -8.17 17.09 4.33
CA GLY A 64 -7.99 18.11 3.29
C GLY A 64 -7.58 17.54 1.93
N LEU A 65 -6.50 18.07 1.35
CA LEU A 65 -6.00 17.64 0.03
C LEU A 65 -5.24 16.32 0.15
N SER A 66 -5.94 15.23 -0.05
CA SER A 66 -5.41 13.87 0.11
C SER A 66 -5.74 12.97 -1.07
N GLY A 67 -5.23 11.76 -1.05
CA GLY A 67 -5.52 10.73 -2.05
C GLY A 67 -5.12 11.15 -3.47
N LEU A 68 -5.95 10.81 -4.44
CA LEU A 68 -5.67 11.05 -5.86
C LEU A 68 -5.61 12.56 -6.22
N ALA A 69 -6.31 13.41 -5.48
CA ALA A 69 -6.25 14.86 -5.68
C ALA A 69 -4.88 15.43 -5.25
N GLY A 70 -4.32 14.92 -4.16
CA GLY A 70 -2.97 15.28 -3.71
C GLY A 70 -1.90 14.93 -4.76
N ILE A 71 -1.97 13.73 -5.38
CA ILE A 71 -1.04 13.34 -6.44
C ILE A 71 -1.06 14.37 -7.57
N LYS A 72 -2.25 14.75 -8.05
CA LYS A 72 -2.40 15.72 -9.15
C LYS A 72 -1.82 17.07 -8.79
N ALA A 73 -2.05 17.52 -7.56
CA ALA A 73 -1.54 18.82 -7.08
C ALA A 73 0.00 18.85 -7.06
N PHE A 74 0.65 17.83 -6.50
CA PHE A 74 2.10 17.75 -6.49
C PHE A 74 2.71 17.53 -7.88
N LYS A 75 2.10 16.68 -8.72
CA LYS A 75 2.53 16.44 -10.10
C LYS A 75 2.44 17.69 -10.98
N GLY A 76 1.56 18.63 -10.66
CA GLY A 76 1.46 19.93 -11.34
C GLY A 76 2.61 20.88 -11.03
N LYS A 77 3.49 20.58 -10.06
CA LYS A 77 4.63 21.42 -9.68
C LYS A 77 5.88 21.00 -10.45
N SER A 78 6.52 21.95 -11.14
CA SER A 78 7.72 21.70 -11.95
C SER A 78 8.92 21.19 -11.14
N ALA A 79 8.98 21.51 -9.84
CA ALA A 79 10.02 21.06 -8.93
C ALA A 79 9.84 19.59 -8.48
N VAL A 80 8.70 18.94 -8.75
CA VAL A 80 8.41 17.58 -8.32
C VAL A 80 8.68 16.58 -9.45
N ASP A 81 9.69 15.74 -9.27
CA ASP A 81 10.04 14.67 -10.21
C ASP A 81 9.11 13.46 -10.05
N HIS A 82 8.93 13.03 -8.80
CA HIS A 82 8.19 11.83 -8.48
C HIS A 82 7.22 12.06 -7.32
N VAL A 83 6.03 11.49 -7.45
CA VAL A 83 5.09 11.35 -6.34
C VAL A 83 4.99 9.88 -6.00
N VAL A 84 5.38 9.54 -4.78
CA VAL A 84 5.33 8.19 -4.21
C VAL A 84 4.16 8.14 -3.23
N PHE A 85 3.33 7.17 -3.38
CA PHE A 85 2.16 7.01 -2.56
C PHE A 85 2.47 6.14 -1.33
N LEU A 86 2.20 6.65 -0.14
CA LEU A 86 2.31 5.90 1.12
C LEU A 86 0.91 5.52 1.59
N SER A 87 0.69 4.25 1.95
CA SER A 87 -0.60 3.85 2.51
C SER A 87 -0.53 2.58 3.33
N GLY A 88 -1.35 2.53 4.38
CA GLY A 88 -1.67 1.29 5.10
C GLY A 88 -2.75 0.43 4.42
N LEU A 89 -3.31 0.90 3.29
CA LEU A 89 -4.34 0.21 2.54
C LEU A 89 -3.77 -0.94 1.70
N GLU A 90 -4.66 -1.80 1.21
CA GLU A 90 -4.28 -2.95 0.38
C GLU A 90 -3.73 -2.49 -0.99
N PRO A 91 -2.47 -2.82 -1.34
CA PRO A 91 -1.81 -2.33 -2.56
C PRO A 91 -2.59 -2.62 -3.83
N HIS A 92 -3.12 -3.85 -3.98
CA HIS A 92 -3.80 -4.29 -5.22
C HIS A 92 -5.07 -3.49 -5.55
N LEU A 93 -5.68 -2.82 -4.56
CA LEU A 93 -6.86 -1.97 -4.79
C LEU A 93 -6.48 -0.55 -5.17
N TRP A 94 -5.37 -0.06 -4.66
CA TRP A 94 -5.01 1.35 -4.73
C TRP A 94 -3.89 1.63 -5.73
N GLU A 95 -2.93 0.73 -5.87
CA GLU A 95 -1.79 0.92 -6.77
C GLU A 95 -2.21 1.24 -8.22
N PRO A 96 -3.15 0.51 -8.86
CA PRO A 96 -3.59 0.86 -10.22
C PRO A 96 -4.22 2.25 -10.31
N ARG A 97 -4.96 2.66 -9.27
CA ARG A 97 -5.60 3.98 -9.21
C ARG A 97 -4.57 5.08 -9.01
N CYS A 98 -3.56 4.84 -8.19
CA CYS A 98 -2.47 5.77 -7.92
C CYS A 98 -1.61 5.97 -9.16
N VAL A 99 -1.25 4.89 -9.84
CA VAL A 99 -0.51 4.94 -11.12
C VAL A 99 -1.32 5.69 -12.18
N ALA A 100 -2.61 5.41 -12.32
CA ALA A 100 -3.49 6.14 -13.24
C ALA A 100 -3.62 7.63 -12.90
N ALA A 101 -3.45 8.02 -11.63
CA ALA A 101 -3.42 9.41 -11.18
C ALA A 101 -2.05 10.07 -11.37
N GLY A 102 -1.01 9.33 -11.77
CA GLY A 102 0.33 9.82 -12.04
C GLY A 102 1.34 9.58 -10.93
N ALA A 103 1.05 8.73 -9.94
CA ALA A 103 2.05 8.30 -8.97
C ALA A 103 3.15 7.48 -9.66
N SER A 104 4.39 7.73 -9.28
CA SER A 104 5.56 7.01 -9.79
C SER A 104 5.78 5.67 -9.10
N LEU A 105 5.29 5.54 -7.87
CA LEU A 105 5.47 4.36 -7.03
C LEU A 105 4.38 4.30 -5.96
N TYR A 106 3.97 3.09 -5.58
CA TYR A 106 3.15 2.81 -4.40
C TYR A 106 4.00 2.10 -3.34
N LEU A 107 4.00 2.60 -2.12
CA LEU A 107 4.67 1.99 -0.96
C LEU A 107 3.66 1.70 0.14
N SER A 108 3.65 0.48 0.64
CA SER A 108 2.84 0.12 1.78
C SER A 108 3.51 0.56 3.08
N LYS A 109 2.77 1.24 3.98
CA LYS A 109 3.23 1.55 5.35
C LYS A 109 3.56 0.29 6.17
N ASN A 110 3.09 -0.88 5.72
CA ASN A 110 3.37 -2.18 6.33
C ASN A 110 4.64 -2.86 5.78
N SER A 111 5.30 -2.27 4.78
CA SER A 111 6.59 -2.73 4.27
C SER A 111 7.71 -2.47 5.27
N THR A 112 8.80 -3.22 5.17
CA THR A 112 9.98 -2.92 5.97
C THR A 112 10.62 -1.61 5.51
N SER A 113 11.24 -0.87 6.43
CA SER A 113 11.94 0.37 6.09
C SER A 113 13.08 0.13 5.09
N THR A 114 13.73 -1.03 5.14
CA THR A 114 14.78 -1.43 4.21
C THR A 114 14.25 -1.61 2.78
N ASP A 115 13.09 -2.26 2.61
CA ASP A 115 12.46 -2.42 1.30
C ASP A 115 12.01 -1.06 0.74
N MET A 116 11.46 -0.21 1.59
CA MET A 116 11.04 1.14 1.23
C MET A 116 12.23 1.98 0.74
N CYS A 117 13.34 2.02 1.49
CA CYS A 117 14.53 2.75 1.10
C CYS A 117 15.12 2.21 -0.22
N LYS A 118 15.19 0.90 -0.40
CA LYS A 118 15.67 0.28 -1.64
C LYS A 118 14.84 0.71 -2.85
N ARG A 119 13.51 0.66 -2.76
CA ARG A 119 12.62 1.07 -3.86
C ARG A 119 12.68 2.56 -4.15
N LEU A 120 12.86 3.41 -3.13
CA LEU A 120 13.08 4.84 -3.31
C LEU A 120 14.42 5.12 -4.00
N SER A 121 15.51 4.46 -3.60
CA SER A 121 16.81 4.59 -4.24
C SER A 121 16.73 4.23 -5.72
N GLN A 122 16.14 3.10 -6.07
CA GLN A 122 15.93 2.68 -7.45
C GLN A 122 15.16 3.72 -8.28
N LEU A 123 14.09 4.30 -7.71
CA LEU A 123 13.30 5.35 -8.35
C LEU A 123 14.15 6.62 -8.60
N MET A 124 14.96 7.02 -7.63
CA MET A 124 15.79 8.23 -7.69
C MET A 124 16.97 8.08 -8.67
N ASP A 125 17.49 6.87 -8.83
CA ASP A 125 18.57 6.55 -9.77
C ASP A 125 18.10 6.49 -11.24
N GLY A 126 16.80 6.72 -11.48
CA GLY A 126 16.20 6.65 -12.81
C GLY A 126 16.13 5.23 -13.37
N MET A 127 16.47 4.24 -12.56
CA MET A 127 16.08 2.88 -12.84
C MET A 127 14.56 2.89 -12.78
N SER A 128 13.90 2.58 -13.90
CA SER A 128 12.48 2.27 -13.85
C SER A 128 12.34 1.35 -12.65
N ALA A 129 11.61 1.84 -11.62
CA ALA A 129 11.24 0.90 -10.58
C ALA A 129 10.60 -0.21 -11.40
N GLU A 130 11.36 -1.29 -11.64
CA GLU A 130 10.74 -2.48 -12.16
C GLU A 130 9.52 -2.58 -11.29
N GLN A 131 8.37 -2.40 -11.91
CA GLN A 131 7.13 -2.75 -11.24
C GLN A 131 7.46 -4.15 -10.78
N THR A 132 7.94 -4.23 -9.54
CA THR A 132 8.13 -5.55 -8.95
C THR A 132 6.75 -6.12 -9.16
N PRO A 133 6.62 -7.12 -10.04
CA PRO A 133 5.29 -7.54 -10.45
C PRO A 133 4.60 -7.73 -9.13
N MET A 134 3.55 -6.93 -8.95
CA MET A 134 2.80 -6.95 -7.69
C MET A 134 2.67 -8.44 -7.40
N VAL A 135 3.38 -8.93 -6.39
CA VAL A 135 3.07 -10.24 -5.87
C VAL A 135 1.69 -10.03 -5.29
N ILE A 136 0.69 -10.09 -6.19
CA ILE A 136 -0.68 -10.33 -5.76
C ILE A 136 -0.49 -11.55 -4.90
N PRO A 137 -0.71 -11.46 -3.58
CA PRO A 137 -0.55 -12.65 -2.78
C PRO A 137 -1.43 -13.68 -3.46
N GLU A 138 -0.79 -14.60 -4.20
CA GLU A 138 -1.51 -15.75 -4.77
C GLU A 138 -1.97 -16.54 -3.57
N PHE A 139 -3.18 -16.23 -3.13
CA PHE A 139 -3.83 -17.04 -2.13
C PHE A 139 -4.02 -18.41 -2.76
N ARG A 140 -3.23 -19.37 -2.34
CA ARG A 140 -3.23 -20.73 -2.86
C ARG A 140 -4.38 -21.52 -2.23
N LEU A 141 -5.60 -21.06 -2.48
CA LEU A 141 -6.79 -21.80 -2.09
C LEU A 141 -7.00 -22.97 -3.05
N THR A 142 -7.12 -24.16 -2.50
CA THR A 142 -7.53 -25.36 -3.27
C THR A 142 -8.93 -25.16 -3.81
N VAL A 143 -9.31 -25.95 -4.82
CA VAL A 143 -10.68 -25.94 -5.38
C VAL A 143 -11.71 -26.11 -4.25
N ARG A 144 -11.45 -27.02 -3.31
CA ARG A 144 -12.37 -27.27 -2.20
C ARG A 144 -12.49 -26.10 -1.23
N GLN A 145 -11.37 -25.42 -0.94
CA GLN A 145 -11.38 -24.21 -0.12
C GLN A 145 -12.13 -23.06 -0.80
N LYS A 146 -12.02 -22.91 -2.11
CA LYS A 146 -12.81 -21.93 -2.87
C LYS A 146 -14.31 -22.21 -2.80
N GLN A 147 -14.73 -23.47 -2.92
CA GLN A 147 -16.12 -23.87 -2.75
C GLN A 147 -16.65 -23.55 -1.35
N VAL A 148 -15.89 -23.90 -0.31
CA VAL A 148 -16.24 -23.56 1.08
C VAL A 148 -16.34 -22.05 1.25
N LEU A 149 -15.39 -21.27 0.72
CA LEU A 149 -15.36 -19.82 0.83
C LEU A 149 -16.55 -19.16 0.11
N ALA A 150 -16.94 -19.67 -1.06
CA ALA A 150 -18.10 -19.19 -1.81
C ALA A 150 -19.41 -19.38 -1.01
N LEU A 151 -19.62 -20.56 -0.42
CA LEU A 151 -20.78 -20.81 0.44
C LEU A 151 -20.75 -19.98 1.74
N MET A 152 -19.55 -19.76 2.29
CA MET A 152 -19.37 -18.83 3.40
C MET A 152 -19.80 -17.40 3.03
N ALA A 153 -19.48 -16.94 1.84
CA ALA A 153 -19.84 -15.61 1.36
C ALA A 153 -21.35 -15.42 1.15
N GLN A 154 -22.07 -16.52 0.86
CA GLN A 154 -23.53 -16.54 0.80
C GLN A 154 -24.19 -16.56 2.20
N GLY A 155 -23.40 -16.61 3.26
CA GLY A 155 -23.91 -16.60 4.65
C GLY A 155 -24.22 -17.97 5.23
N HIS A 156 -23.99 -19.08 4.50
CA HIS A 156 -24.33 -20.43 4.97
C HIS A 156 -23.51 -20.85 6.18
N PRO A 157 -24.12 -21.34 7.28
CA PRO A 157 -23.38 -21.90 8.41
C PRO A 157 -22.66 -23.20 8.02
N ASN A 158 -21.64 -23.59 8.79
CA ASN A 158 -20.82 -24.76 8.47
C ASN A 158 -21.63 -26.05 8.24
N LYS A 159 -22.77 -26.23 8.93
CA LYS A 159 -23.66 -27.36 8.74
C LYS A 159 -24.22 -27.41 7.31
N ILE A 160 -24.72 -26.28 6.79
CA ILE A 160 -25.26 -26.21 5.42
C ILE A 160 -24.12 -26.35 4.40
N VAL A 161 -22.96 -25.78 4.66
CA VAL A 161 -21.77 -25.97 3.81
C VAL A 161 -21.36 -27.43 3.74
N ALA A 162 -21.48 -28.16 4.85
CA ALA A 162 -21.18 -29.59 4.91
C ALA A 162 -22.17 -30.43 4.08
N GLU A 163 -23.45 -30.10 4.19
CA GLU A 163 -24.54 -30.74 3.42
C GLU A 163 -24.36 -30.48 1.91
N GLU A 164 -24.19 -29.20 1.50
CA GLU A 164 -24.02 -28.84 0.10
C GLU A 164 -22.77 -29.46 -0.55
N LEU A 165 -21.73 -29.64 0.23
CA LEU A 165 -20.47 -30.18 -0.26
C LEU A 165 -20.29 -31.69 0.01
N GLU A 166 -21.27 -32.35 0.58
CA GLU A 166 -21.25 -33.77 0.92
C GLU A 166 -20.02 -34.19 1.76
N ILE A 167 -19.69 -33.38 2.78
CA ILE A 167 -18.58 -33.65 3.71
C ILE A 167 -19.04 -33.46 5.15
N SER A 168 -18.20 -33.89 6.10
CA SER A 168 -18.51 -33.66 7.51
C SER A 168 -18.36 -32.20 7.91
N GLU A 169 -19.14 -31.73 8.90
CA GLU A 169 -18.97 -30.37 9.46
C GLU A 169 -17.56 -30.17 10.03
N GLN A 170 -16.95 -31.23 10.54
CA GLN A 170 -15.57 -31.19 11.02
C GLN A 170 -14.58 -30.90 9.88
N THR A 171 -14.80 -31.48 8.70
CA THR A 171 -14.00 -31.21 7.49
C THR A 171 -14.16 -29.77 7.04
N VAL A 172 -15.39 -29.23 7.10
CA VAL A 172 -15.62 -27.79 6.82
C VAL A 172 -14.81 -26.91 7.76
N LYS A 173 -14.81 -27.20 9.08
CA LYS A 173 -14.01 -26.44 10.07
C LYS A 173 -12.52 -26.45 9.75
N ILE A 174 -11.99 -27.59 9.28
CA ILE A 174 -10.59 -27.70 8.85
C ILE A 174 -10.33 -26.76 7.65
N HIS A 175 -11.19 -26.80 6.64
CA HIS A 175 -11.04 -25.91 5.48
C HIS A 175 -11.15 -24.43 5.86
N VAL A 176 -12.10 -24.07 6.73
CA VAL A 176 -12.25 -22.68 7.22
C VAL A 176 -10.99 -22.20 7.93
N ASN A 177 -10.40 -23.02 8.80
CA ASN A 177 -9.14 -22.67 9.47
C ASN A 177 -7.98 -22.50 8.50
N GLN A 178 -7.90 -23.36 7.47
CA GLN A 178 -6.89 -23.25 6.41
C GLN A 178 -7.11 -21.97 5.56
N ILE A 179 -8.36 -21.65 5.22
CA ILE A 179 -8.73 -20.41 4.55
C ILE A 179 -8.30 -19.20 5.37
N PHE A 180 -8.60 -19.19 6.68
CA PHE A 180 -8.19 -18.09 7.56
C PHE A 180 -6.68 -17.91 7.61
N LYS A 181 -5.94 -19.02 7.69
CA LYS A 181 -4.48 -18.99 7.65
C LYS A 181 -3.93 -18.46 6.31
N GLU A 182 -4.46 -18.97 5.20
CA GLU A 182 -4.04 -18.56 3.85
C GLU A 182 -4.37 -17.09 3.59
N LEU A 183 -5.57 -16.65 3.95
CA LEU A 183 -6.01 -15.28 3.81
C LEU A 183 -5.43 -14.35 4.90
N ARG A 184 -4.71 -14.88 5.90
CA ARG A 184 -4.18 -14.12 7.05
C ARG A 184 -5.26 -13.28 7.73
N VAL A 185 -6.35 -13.92 8.11
CA VAL A 185 -7.50 -13.31 8.79
C VAL A 185 -7.87 -14.12 10.04
N PHE A 186 -8.64 -13.52 10.95
CA PHE A 186 -8.95 -14.11 12.24
C PHE A 186 -10.41 -14.55 12.39
N ASN A 187 -11.28 -14.16 11.46
CA ASN A 187 -12.70 -14.51 11.54
C ASN A 187 -13.35 -14.60 10.16
N ARG A 188 -14.58 -15.14 10.14
CA ARG A 188 -15.37 -15.38 8.94
C ARG A 188 -15.65 -14.10 8.15
N THR A 189 -16.05 -13.04 8.82
CA THR A 189 -16.38 -11.75 8.18
C THR A 189 -15.16 -11.20 7.45
N GLN A 190 -14.00 -11.21 8.11
CA GLN A 190 -12.75 -10.78 7.48
C GLN A 190 -12.38 -11.65 6.28
N ALA A 191 -12.60 -12.98 6.37
CA ALA A 191 -12.32 -13.89 5.26
C ALA A 191 -13.18 -13.59 4.03
N VAL A 192 -14.47 -13.37 4.22
CA VAL A 192 -15.41 -13.04 3.13
C VAL A 192 -15.07 -11.69 2.52
N LEU A 193 -14.89 -10.67 3.34
CA LEU A 193 -14.52 -9.32 2.86
C LEU A 193 -13.20 -9.35 2.08
N LYS A 194 -12.20 -10.08 2.58
CA LYS A 194 -10.90 -10.20 1.91
C LYS A 194 -11.03 -10.96 0.60
N ALA A 195 -11.81 -12.04 0.56
CA ALA A 195 -12.05 -12.80 -0.65
C ALA A 195 -12.76 -11.99 -1.74
N GLN A 196 -13.76 -11.18 -1.36
CA GLN A 196 -14.43 -10.26 -2.28
C GLN A 196 -13.48 -9.21 -2.84
N ARG A 197 -12.64 -8.62 -1.97
CA ARG A 197 -11.64 -7.62 -2.38
C ARG A 197 -10.62 -8.16 -3.38
N HIS A 198 -10.23 -9.43 -3.23
CA HIS A 198 -9.23 -10.09 -4.08
C HIS A 198 -9.83 -10.90 -5.23
N GLN A 199 -11.14 -10.79 -5.47
CA GLN A 199 -11.86 -11.51 -6.55
C GLN A 199 -11.61 -13.03 -6.51
N LEU A 200 -11.61 -13.60 -5.30
CA LEU A 200 -11.44 -15.04 -5.07
C LEU A 200 -12.77 -15.82 -5.07
N LEU A 201 -13.87 -15.08 -5.24
CA LEU A 201 -15.25 -15.57 -5.28
C LEU A 201 -15.83 -15.48 -6.67
#